data_3d0b557f24f41c18b5c1f46d730aade3
#
_entry.id   3d0b557f24f41c18b5c1f46d730aade3
#
_cell.length_a   1.000
_cell.length_b   1.000
_cell.length_c   1.000
_cell.angle_alpha   90.00
_cell.angle_beta   90.00
_cell.angle_gamma   90.00
#
_symmetry.space_group_name_H-M   'P 1'
#
loop_
_entity.id
_entity.type
_entity.pdbx_description
1 polymer ?
#
loop_
_entity_poly.entity_id
_entity_poly.type
_entity_poly.pdbx_seq_one_letter_code
_entity_poly.pdbx_strand_id
1 'polypeptide(L)'
;MNSTFSNPKRVLSKLALAALFATTSLPFMAVAQGLPAEVVHAKEQIIPTYIEAVGTLKANESLILRPENTGRVDVISFIEGSFVKKGSPLVHFDDAIYKAQVAEAEARVLLSKTEFRRVDKLFNKGATSGTSRDSALAQLQINLAQLDQAKVSLARMTLKAPFSGIVGLRQFSPGDYIVAGSDMLKIVDISTMKLDFQIPEIYLPQVKSGQKLEIKLASFPTLALTGEVVAISPQISEQGRNILVRASLPNHNNMLRPGLFAKVQLLIKEESSITVPEEAIIPQGGQFMVYLYKDEKVTPAPIKIIKRFQGQVALTGINVDDIVITAGQLKLQPGSPITPIFVDGSAPKDNVSQENQSAEKQAEQE
;
A
#
# COMPACT_ATOMS: atom_id res chain seq x y z
N MET A 1 -42.18 -74.61 70.49
CA MET A 1 -43.51 -74.17 70.84
C MET A 1 -44.16 -73.71 69.56
N ASN A 2 -45.03 -74.60 69.14
CA ASN A 2 -46.41 -74.35 68.72
C ASN A 2 -46.58 -73.40 67.56
N SER A 3 -47.28 -73.64 66.58
CA SER A 3 -48.27 -74.65 66.10
C SER A 3 -48.89 -74.01 64.85
N THR A 4 -48.89 -74.78 63.81
CA THR A 4 -50.06 -75.49 63.24
C THR A 4 -51.04 -74.65 62.45
N PHE A 5 -51.37 -75.17 61.42
CA PHE A 5 -52.65 -75.53 60.71
C PHE A 5 -52.88 -74.69 59.46
N SER A 6 -53.11 -75.16 58.36
CA SER A 6 -53.68 -76.37 57.69
C SER A 6 -54.50 -75.91 56.50
N ASN A 7 -54.21 -76.51 55.42
CA ASN A 7 -54.99 -76.89 54.24
C ASN A 7 -56.56 -76.87 54.38
N PRO A 8 -57.38 -77.15 53.35
CA PRO A 8 -57.22 -77.41 51.94
C PRO A 8 -58.40 -77.02 50.99
N LYS A 9 -58.28 -77.50 49.73
CA LYS A 9 -59.35 -77.89 48.78
C LYS A 9 -60.04 -76.76 47.96
N ARG A 10 -60.21 -76.81 46.65
CA ARG A 10 -60.71 -77.84 45.68
C ARG A 10 -60.51 -77.22 44.26
N VAL A 11 -59.91 -77.80 43.29
CA VAL A 11 -60.43 -78.77 42.30
C VAL A 11 -61.49 -78.25 41.30
N LEU A 12 -61.20 -78.50 40.05
CA LEU A 12 -62.02 -78.56 38.82
C LEU A 12 -62.24 -77.17 38.11
N SER A 13 -62.13 -77.07 36.85
CA SER A 13 -62.02 -77.88 35.66
C SER A 13 -62.18 -77.04 34.39
N LYS A 14 -61.68 -77.47 33.30
CA LYS A 14 -62.15 -77.34 31.92
C LYS A 14 -61.43 -76.24 31.08
N LEU A 15 -60.61 -76.64 30.28
CA LEU A 15 -60.69 -76.79 28.79
C LEU A 15 -61.05 -75.57 27.99
N ALA A 16 -60.20 -75.30 27.06
CA ALA A 16 -60.37 -74.82 25.67
C ALA A 16 -60.35 -73.30 25.46
N LEU A 17 -59.34 -72.73 24.85
CA LEU A 17 -59.36 -72.34 23.45
C LEU A 17 -57.96 -71.83 23.01
N ALA A 18 -57.31 -72.51 22.14
CA ALA A 18 -56.12 -72.07 21.45
C ALA A 18 -56.48 -70.96 20.50
N ALA A 19 -55.99 -69.78 20.75
CA ALA A 19 -55.97 -68.64 19.80
C ALA A 19 -54.50 -68.30 19.48
N LEU A 20 -54.12 -68.64 18.34
CA LEU A 20 -52.83 -68.42 17.66
C LEU A 20 -52.63 -66.92 17.42
N PHE A 21 -51.88 -66.21 18.30
CA PHE A 21 -51.38 -64.87 18.01
C PHE A 21 -49.99 -64.98 17.41
N ALA A 22 -49.95 -65.11 16.05
CA ALA A 22 -48.73 -64.86 15.29
C ALA A 22 -48.41 -63.37 15.35
N THR A 23 -47.58 -62.98 16.31
CA THR A 23 -46.95 -61.64 16.30
C THR A 23 -45.86 -61.63 15.21
N THR A 24 -46.20 -61.11 14.05
CA THR A 24 -45.25 -60.67 13.05
C THR A 24 -44.39 -59.57 13.63
N SER A 25 -43.22 -59.90 14.13
CA SER A 25 -42.17 -58.93 14.43
C SER A 25 -41.65 -58.35 13.11
N LEU A 26 -42.23 -57.25 12.69
CA LEU A 26 -41.59 -56.39 11.66
C LEU A 26 -40.26 -55.89 12.24
N PRO A 27 -39.16 -56.09 11.56
CA PRO A 27 -37.90 -55.47 11.95
C PRO A 27 -38.11 -53.95 11.81
N PHE A 28 -38.16 -53.23 12.93
CA PHE A 28 -38.03 -51.80 12.96
C PHE A 28 -36.60 -51.51 12.51
N MET A 29 -36.43 -51.19 11.23
CA MET A 29 -35.18 -50.60 10.77
C MET A 29 -34.99 -49.29 11.51
N ALA A 30 -34.21 -49.33 12.58
CA ALA A 30 -33.67 -48.14 13.20
C ALA A 30 -32.82 -47.43 12.15
N VAL A 31 -33.37 -46.44 11.50
CA VAL A 31 -32.59 -45.49 10.73
C VAL A 31 -31.63 -44.87 11.74
N ALA A 32 -30.34 -45.26 11.64
CA ALA A 32 -29.31 -44.64 12.45
C ALA A 32 -29.29 -43.13 12.08
N GLN A 33 -29.97 -42.34 12.87
CA GLN A 33 -29.93 -40.87 12.75
C GLN A 33 -28.48 -40.49 12.97
N GLY A 34 -27.82 -39.95 11.95
CA GLY A 34 -26.45 -39.45 12.04
C GLY A 34 -26.35 -38.36 13.11
N LEU A 35 -25.23 -38.27 13.79
CA LEU A 35 -24.97 -37.20 14.75
C LEU A 35 -25.03 -35.84 14.05
N PRO A 36 -25.73 -34.84 14.61
CA PRO A 36 -25.75 -33.51 14.01
C PRO A 36 -24.36 -32.88 14.06
N ALA A 37 -23.89 -32.37 12.94
CA ALA A 37 -22.60 -31.68 12.81
C ALA A 37 -22.75 -30.46 11.93
N GLU A 38 -22.16 -29.34 12.37
CA GLU A 38 -22.10 -28.14 11.56
C GLU A 38 -21.06 -28.29 10.46
N VAL A 39 -21.42 -27.86 9.26
CA VAL A 39 -20.59 -27.99 8.07
C VAL A 39 -20.57 -26.70 7.27
N VAL A 40 -19.46 -26.47 6.57
CA VAL A 40 -19.27 -25.37 5.63
C VAL A 40 -18.59 -25.88 4.36
N HIS A 41 -18.79 -25.20 3.26
CA HIS A 41 -18.00 -25.46 2.05
C HIS A 41 -16.62 -24.81 2.16
N ALA A 42 -15.60 -25.55 1.77
CA ALA A 42 -14.26 -25.01 1.58
C ALA A 42 -14.28 -24.03 0.40
N LYS A 43 -13.83 -22.79 0.60
CA LYS A 43 -13.89 -21.73 -0.39
C LYS A 43 -12.49 -21.39 -0.89
N GLU A 44 -12.38 -21.12 -2.18
CA GLU A 44 -11.18 -20.54 -2.74
C GLU A 44 -11.16 -19.03 -2.45
N GLN A 45 -10.07 -18.55 -1.87
CA GLN A 45 -9.90 -17.14 -1.52
C GLN A 45 -8.51 -16.66 -1.87
N ILE A 46 -8.42 -15.46 -2.43
CA ILE A 46 -7.14 -14.80 -2.69
C ILE A 46 -6.57 -14.29 -1.36
N ILE A 47 -5.38 -14.75 -1.01
CA ILE A 47 -4.69 -14.37 0.22
C ILE A 47 -3.51 -13.49 -0.12
N PRO A 48 -3.58 -12.21 0.24
CA PRO A 48 -2.47 -11.29 0.03
C PRO A 48 -1.35 -11.56 1.05
N THR A 49 -0.11 -11.54 0.56
CA THR A 49 1.09 -11.57 1.38
C THR A 49 1.76 -10.21 1.33
N TYR A 50 1.99 -9.62 2.51
CA TYR A 50 2.59 -8.30 2.66
C TYR A 50 3.96 -8.39 3.31
N ILE A 51 4.87 -7.52 2.90
CA ILE A 51 6.04 -7.15 3.69
C ILE A 51 5.64 -5.97 4.58
N GLU A 52 5.84 -6.11 5.88
CA GLU A 52 5.69 -5.01 6.82
C GLU A 52 7.03 -4.32 7.04
N ALA A 53 7.05 -3.01 6.93
CA ALA A 53 8.22 -2.18 7.15
C ALA A 53 7.85 -0.87 7.84
N VAL A 54 8.85 -0.19 8.38
CA VAL A 54 8.71 1.17 8.91
C VAL A 54 9.50 2.11 8.00
N GLY A 55 8.89 3.21 7.64
CA GLY A 55 9.50 4.23 6.80
C GLY A 55 9.36 5.62 7.35
N THR A 56 10.03 6.57 6.71
CA THR A 56 9.98 8.00 7.04
C THR A 56 9.53 8.80 5.83
N LEU A 57 8.56 9.66 6.02
CA LEU A 57 8.11 10.59 5.00
C LEU A 57 9.16 11.68 4.77
N LYS A 58 9.46 11.94 3.50
CA LYS A 58 10.31 13.02 3.03
C LYS A 58 9.53 13.92 2.09
N ALA A 59 9.94 15.15 2.00
CA ALA A 59 9.41 16.08 1.00
C ALA A 59 9.76 15.59 -0.42
N ASN A 60 8.97 16.02 -1.40
CA ASN A 60 9.34 15.85 -2.80
C ASN A 60 10.66 16.55 -3.10
N GLU A 61 10.74 17.84 -2.74
CA GLU A 61 11.98 18.61 -2.78
C GLU A 61 12.11 19.45 -1.51
N SER A 62 13.34 19.61 -1.01
CA SER A 62 13.65 20.44 0.15
C SER A 62 15.01 21.08 -0.03
N LEU A 63 15.06 22.38 0.08
CA LEU A 63 16.29 23.14 -0.10
C LEU A 63 16.39 24.26 0.94
N ILE A 64 17.60 24.50 1.44
CA ILE A 64 17.93 25.70 2.19
C ILE A 64 18.47 26.71 1.19
N LEU A 65 17.79 27.83 1.06
CA LEU A 65 18.18 28.92 0.18
C LEU A 65 19.32 29.71 0.83
N ARG A 66 20.33 29.97 0.03
CA ARG A 66 21.53 30.73 0.40
C ARG A 66 21.75 31.82 -0.62
N PRO A 67 22.10 33.06 -0.22
CA PRO A 67 22.42 34.12 -1.16
C PRO A 67 23.78 33.80 -1.83
N GLU A 68 23.91 34.13 -3.11
CA GLU A 68 25.16 34.02 -3.85
C GLU A 68 26.09 35.22 -3.61
N ASN A 69 25.51 36.38 -3.31
CA ASN A 69 26.23 37.61 -2.99
C ASN A 69 25.95 38.04 -1.56
N THR A 70 26.95 38.67 -0.94
CA THR A 70 26.82 39.34 0.35
C THR A 70 26.07 40.65 0.18
N GLY A 71 25.15 40.96 1.10
CA GLY A 71 24.37 42.18 1.05
C GLY A 71 23.49 42.41 2.25
N ARG A 72 23.00 43.63 2.38
CA ARG A 72 22.00 44.00 3.37
C ARG A 72 20.60 43.67 2.84
N VAL A 73 19.78 42.99 3.66
CA VAL A 73 18.38 42.70 3.36
C VAL A 73 17.60 44.03 3.28
N ASP A 74 16.97 44.29 2.14
CA ASP A 74 16.15 45.46 1.91
C ASP A 74 14.66 45.12 2.10
N VAL A 75 14.14 44.19 1.30
CA VAL A 75 12.73 43.80 1.31
C VAL A 75 12.57 42.30 1.41
N ILE A 76 11.58 41.85 2.21
CA ILE A 76 11.13 40.47 2.31
C ILE A 76 9.73 40.40 1.68
N SER A 77 9.58 39.57 0.63
CA SER A 77 8.38 39.52 -0.23
C SER A 77 7.53 38.28 -0.03
N PHE A 78 7.63 37.59 1.11
CA PHE A 78 6.84 36.38 1.41
C PHE A 78 6.30 36.43 2.84
N ILE A 79 5.31 35.59 3.10
CA ILE A 79 4.78 35.30 4.45
C ILE A 79 5.31 33.94 4.88
N GLU A 80 5.82 33.84 6.10
CA GLU A 80 6.30 32.58 6.69
C GLU A 80 5.19 31.52 6.72
N GLY A 81 5.54 30.28 6.36
CA GLY A 81 4.56 29.18 6.27
C GLY A 81 3.65 29.22 5.04
N SER A 82 3.74 30.26 4.19
CA SER A 82 2.91 30.37 2.99
C SER A 82 3.48 29.61 1.79
N PHE A 83 2.61 29.31 0.83
CA PHE A 83 2.98 28.74 -0.45
C PHE A 83 3.51 29.82 -1.39
N VAL A 84 4.62 29.51 -2.07
CA VAL A 84 5.20 30.38 -3.11
C VAL A 84 5.38 29.59 -4.41
N LYS A 85 5.27 30.30 -5.54
CA LYS A 85 5.48 29.72 -6.87
C LYS A 85 6.96 29.79 -7.26
N LYS A 86 7.42 28.84 -8.09
CA LYS A 86 8.73 28.90 -8.73
C LYS A 86 8.97 30.26 -9.39
N GLY A 87 10.15 30.85 -9.15
CA GLY A 87 10.55 32.14 -9.70
C GLY A 87 10.04 33.36 -8.90
N SER A 88 9.15 33.22 -7.91
CA SER A 88 8.73 34.31 -7.06
C SER A 88 9.90 34.93 -6.31
N PRO A 89 10.03 36.28 -6.25
CA PRO A 89 11.02 36.93 -5.41
C PRO A 89 10.69 36.66 -3.94
N LEU A 90 11.68 36.29 -3.15
CA LEU A 90 11.55 36.03 -1.72
C LEU A 90 12.23 37.14 -0.89
N VAL A 91 13.48 37.44 -1.25
CA VAL A 91 14.27 38.47 -0.55
C VAL A 91 14.95 39.32 -1.58
N HIS A 92 14.91 40.63 -1.38
CA HIS A 92 15.64 41.59 -2.15
C HIS A 92 16.73 42.22 -1.26
N PHE A 93 17.95 42.23 -1.75
CA PHE A 93 19.09 42.87 -1.10
C PHE A 93 19.30 44.26 -1.66
N ASP A 94 19.95 45.17 -0.90
CA ASP A 94 20.36 46.45 -1.36
C ASP A 94 21.23 46.33 -2.62
N ASP A 95 20.71 46.77 -3.74
CA ASP A 95 21.28 46.57 -5.08
C ASP A 95 21.79 47.88 -5.71
N ALA A 96 21.86 48.98 -4.96
CA ALA A 96 22.20 50.29 -5.49
C ALA A 96 23.55 50.30 -6.21
N ILE A 97 24.57 49.66 -5.64
CA ILE A 97 25.92 49.55 -6.27
C ILE A 97 25.85 48.75 -7.56
N TYR A 98 25.10 47.62 -7.59
CA TYR A 98 25.00 46.78 -8.78
C TYR A 98 24.20 47.44 -9.89
N LYS A 99 23.20 48.23 -9.59
CA LYS A 99 22.49 49.09 -10.57
C LYS A 99 23.42 50.12 -11.18
N ALA A 100 24.28 50.76 -10.38
CA ALA A 100 25.27 51.70 -10.87
C ALA A 100 26.31 51.01 -11.80
N GLN A 101 26.76 49.81 -11.46
CA GLN A 101 27.66 49.00 -12.31
C GLN A 101 27.01 48.63 -13.65
N VAL A 102 25.73 48.27 -13.66
CA VAL A 102 25.00 48.01 -14.91
C VAL A 102 24.94 49.28 -15.76
N ALA A 103 24.59 50.43 -15.16
CA ALA A 103 24.51 51.69 -15.88
C ALA A 103 25.87 52.13 -16.48
N GLU A 104 26.98 51.92 -15.75
CA GLU A 104 28.34 52.14 -16.27
C GLU A 104 28.66 51.25 -17.47
N ALA A 105 28.35 49.92 -17.34
CA ALA A 105 28.61 48.97 -18.43
C ALA A 105 27.72 49.28 -19.65
N GLU A 106 26.51 49.71 -19.50
CA GLU A 106 25.62 50.16 -20.59
C GLU A 106 26.21 51.38 -21.35
N ALA A 107 26.77 52.36 -20.61
CA ALA A 107 27.41 53.51 -21.20
C ALA A 107 28.65 53.09 -22.03
N ARG A 108 29.45 52.15 -21.51
CA ARG A 108 30.62 51.61 -22.24
C ARG A 108 30.23 50.85 -23.55
N VAL A 109 29.14 50.07 -23.50
CA VAL A 109 28.57 49.40 -24.68
C VAL A 109 28.09 50.45 -25.69
N LEU A 110 27.38 51.48 -25.27
CA LEU A 110 26.90 52.54 -26.13
C LEU A 110 28.09 53.24 -26.87
N LEU A 111 29.14 53.59 -26.13
CA LEU A 111 30.35 54.19 -26.70
C LEU A 111 30.99 53.26 -27.74
N SER A 112 31.31 52.00 -27.40
CA SER A 112 31.95 51.08 -28.29
C SER A 112 31.10 50.70 -29.51
N LYS A 113 29.78 50.64 -29.36
CA LYS A 113 28.84 50.45 -30.46
C LYS A 113 28.84 51.60 -31.44
N THR A 114 28.92 52.80 -30.93
CA THR A 114 29.01 54.04 -31.77
C THR A 114 30.34 54.05 -32.52
N GLU A 115 31.45 53.73 -31.85
CA GLU A 115 32.77 53.66 -32.44
C GLU A 115 32.83 52.61 -33.52
N PHE A 116 32.38 51.39 -33.24
CA PHE A 116 32.33 50.30 -34.24
C PHE A 116 31.53 50.74 -35.48
N ARG A 117 30.35 51.33 -35.32
CA ARG A 117 29.55 51.82 -36.44
C ARG A 117 30.29 52.89 -37.28
N ARG A 118 31.05 53.77 -36.62
CA ARG A 118 31.87 54.79 -37.32
C ARG A 118 32.97 54.15 -38.12
N VAL A 119 33.76 53.27 -37.53
CA VAL A 119 34.87 52.55 -38.17
C VAL A 119 34.36 51.65 -39.29
N ASP A 120 33.25 50.94 -39.11
CA ASP A 120 32.64 50.05 -40.11
C ASP A 120 32.17 50.86 -41.35
N LYS A 121 31.59 52.08 -41.17
CA LYS A 121 31.24 52.97 -42.28
C LYS A 121 32.46 53.45 -43.03
N LEU A 122 33.60 53.76 -42.36
CA LEU A 122 34.83 54.18 -42.95
C LEU A 122 35.49 53.00 -43.72
N PHE A 123 35.47 51.81 -43.19
CA PHE A 123 35.96 50.59 -43.83
C PHE A 123 35.20 50.33 -45.14
N ASN A 124 33.89 50.41 -45.13
CA ASN A 124 33.05 50.23 -46.32
C ASN A 124 33.28 51.31 -47.39
N LYS A 125 33.86 52.45 -47.02
CA LYS A 125 34.30 53.50 -47.93
C LYS A 125 35.77 53.41 -48.34
N GLY A 126 36.52 52.37 -47.92
CA GLY A 126 37.93 52.21 -48.14
C GLY A 126 38.85 53.18 -47.38
N ALA A 127 38.30 53.87 -46.31
CA ALA A 127 39.04 54.93 -45.61
C ALA A 127 39.70 54.46 -44.31
N THR A 128 39.68 53.17 -43.99
CA THR A 128 40.35 52.57 -42.83
C THR A 128 40.71 51.08 -43.09
N SER A 129 41.57 50.49 -42.25
CA SER A 129 42.03 49.08 -42.38
C SER A 129 41.03 48.10 -41.83
N GLY A 130 41.02 46.85 -42.29
CA GLY A 130 40.29 45.74 -41.71
C GLY A 130 40.66 45.51 -40.25
N THR A 131 41.95 45.67 -39.90
CA THR A 131 42.45 45.54 -38.52
C THR A 131 41.78 46.53 -37.56
N SER A 132 41.59 47.78 -38.00
CA SER A 132 40.91 48.80 -37.20
C SER A 132 39.42 48.44 -36.94
N ARG A 133 38.75 47.92 -37.99
CA ARG A 133 37.37 47.46 -37.87
C ARG A 133 37.27 46.26 -36.91
N ASP A 134 38.15 45.28 -37.05
CA ASP A 134 38.15 44.06 -36.20
C ASP A 134 38.48 44.42 -34.74
N SER A 135 39.36 45.36 -34.49
CA SER A 135 39.66 45.89 -33.15
C SER A 135 38.45 46.59 -32.52
N ALA A 136 37.74 47.40 -33.28
CA ALA A 136 36.54 48.09 -32.78
C ALA A 136 35.40 47.08 -32.51
N LEU A 137 35.25 46.01 -33.33
CA LEU A 137 34.31 44.92 -33.11
C LEU A 137 34.67 44.13 -31.86
N ALA A 138 35.94 43.78 -31.68
CA ALA A 138 36.40 43.05 -30.48
C ALA A 138 36.12 43.87 -29.20
N GLN A 139 36.40 45.18 -29.20
CA GLN A 139 36.10 46.02 -28.05
C GLN A 139 34.58 46.07 -27.73
N LEU A 140 33.73 46.14 -28.74
CA LEU A 140 32.25 46.05 -28.53
C LEU A 140 31.85 44.73 -27.89
N GLN A 141 32.40 43.63 -28.36
CA GLN A 141 32.09 42.28 -27.80
C GLN A 141 32.56 42.17 -26.33
N ILE A 142 33.77 42.70 -26.00
CA ILE A 142 34.27 42.73 -24.62
C ILE A 142 33.29 43.50 -23.72
N ASN A 143 32.86 44.69 -24.15
CA ASN A 143 31.95 45.54 -23.34
C ASN A 143 30.55 44.92 -23.21
N LEU A 144 30.05 44.21 -24.22
CA LEU A 144 28.81 43.45 -24.15
C LEU A 144 28.90 42.33 -23.08
N ALA A 145 30.02 41.56 -23.08
CA ALA A 145 30.23 40.53 -22.06
C ALA A 145 30.31 41.12 -20.64
N GLN A 146 30.95 42.29 -20.48
CA GLN A 146 31.00 43.00 -19.19
C GLN A 146 29.60 43.46 -18.72
N LEU A 147 28.79 43.93 -19.67
CA LEU A 147 27.39 44.32 -19.34
C LEU A 147 26.56 43.08 -18.88
N ASP A 148 26.69 41.95 -19.57
CA ASP A 148 25.99 40.71 -19.20
C ASP A 148 26.45 40.24 -17.82
N GLN A 149 27.76 40.31 -17.51
CA GLN A 149 28.27 40.02 -16.16
C GLN A 149 27.68 40.91 -15.08
N ALA A 150 27.60 42.25 -15.32
CA ALA A 150 26.98 43.19 -14.37
C ALA A 150 25.51 42.91 -14.16
N LYS A 151 24.75 42.57 -15.23
CA LYS A 151 23.34 42.21 -15.14
C LYS A 151 23.11 40.92 -14.33
N VAL A 152 23.95 39.90 -14.52
CA VAL A 152 23.88 38.66 -13.72
C VAL A 152 24.13 38.96 -12.24
N SER A 153 25.14 39.81 -11.93
CA SER A 153 25.45 40.22 -10.56
C SER A 153 24.27 40.96 -9.91
N LEU A 154 23.62 41.85 -10.63
CA LEU A 154 22.40 42.55 -10.17
C LEU A 154 21.26 41.56 -9.98
N ALA A 155 21.03 40.64 -10.89
CA ALA A 155 19.96 39.66 -10.78
C ALA A 155 20.09 38.76 -9.53
N ARG A 156 21.32 38.47 -9.08
CA ARG A 156 21.64 37.71 -7.87
C ARG A 156 21.33 38.47 -6.58
N MET A 157 21.05 39.79 -6.63
CA MET A 157 20.59 40.58 -5.49
C MET A 157 19.11 40.31 -5.17
N THR A 158 18.44 39.49 -5.94
CA THR A 158 17.09 39.02 -5.65
C THR A 158 17.07 37.51 -5.51
N LEU A 159 16.89 37.04 -4.27
CA LEU A 159 16.73 35.60 -3.99
C LEU A 159 15.32 35.15 -4.42
N LYS A 160 15.25 34.21 -5.35
CA LYS A 160 14.00 33.69 -5.90
C LYS A 160 13.78 32.21 -5.51
N ALA A 161 12.52 31.79 -5.48
CA ALA A 161 12.15 30.37 -5.26
C ALA A 161 12.56 29.50 -6.46
N PRO A 162 13.41 28.45 -6.27
CA PRO A 162 13.86 27.58 -7.36
C PRO A 162 12.77 26.60 -7.82
N PHE A 163 11.83 26.28 -6.93
CA PHE A 163 10.64 25.47 -7.19
C PHE A 163 9.45 26.00 -6.36
N SER A 164 8.25 25.55 -6.68
CA SER A 164 7.06 25.91 -5.91
C SER A 164 6.99 25.08 -4.63
N GLY A 165 6.68 25.72 -3.50
CA GLY A 165 6.64 25.02 -2.21
C GLY A 165 6.25 25.93 -1.06
N ILE A 166 6.31 25.41 0.15
CA ILE A 166 6.05 26.15 1.37
C ILE A 166 7.37 26.71 1.91
N VAL A 167 7.36 27.98 2.19
CA VAL A 167 8.49 28.69 2.80
C VAL A 167 8.48 28.45 4.31
N GLY A 168 9.64 28.13 4.86
CA GLY A 168 9.82 27.94 6.30
C GLY A 168 9.87 29.24 7.10
N LEU A 169 10.24 29.13 8.38
CA LEU A 169 10.46 30.28 9.25
C LEU A 169 11.81 30.93 8.91
N ARG A 170 11.86 32.26 8.91
CA ARG A 170 13.08 33.03 8.68
C ARG A 170 13.78 33.33 10.01
N GLN A 171 15.09 33.51 9.96
CA GLN A 171 15.90 33.93 11.10
C GLN A 171 16.64 35.27 10.82
N PHE A 172 16.07 36.08 9.94
CA PHE A 172 16.63 37.37 9.53
C PHE A 172 15.52 38.41 9.36
N SER A 173 15.89 39.70 9.40
CA SER A 173 14.99 40.85 9.30
C SER A 173 15.48 41.83 8.24
N PRO A 174 14.60 42.70 7.73
CA PRO A 174 15.04 43.86 6.94
C PRO A 174 16.12 44.67 7.71
N GLY A 175 17.19 45.03 7.03
CA GLY A 175 18.35 45.68 7.59
C GLY A 175 19.51 44.76 7.98
N ASP A 176 19.29 43.47 8.14
CA ASP A 176 20.34 42.52 8.47
C ASP A 176 21.33 42.37 7.29
N TYR A 177 22.62 42.22 7.66
CA TYR A 177 23.70 42.02 6.71
C TYR A 177 24.03 40.52 6.60
N ILE A 178 23.78 39.91 5.44
CA ILE A 178 23.89 38.50 5.20
C ILE A 178 25.11 38.21 4.30
N VAL A 179 25.93 37.26 4.71
CA VAL A 179 27.12 36.85 3.94
C VAL A 179 26.73 35.78 2.92
N ALA A 180 27.37 35.79 1.75
CA ALA A 180 27.19 34.81 0.70
C ALA A 180 27.38 33.39 1.28
N GLY A 181 26.48 32.44 0.90
CA GLY A 181 26.53 31.04 1.36
C GLY A 181 25.86 30.79 2.73
N SER A 182 25.45 31.82 3.47
CA SER A 182 24.75 31.65 4.77
C SER A 182 23.37 31.05 4.57
N ASP A 183 22.95 30.16 5.48
CA ASP A 183 21.60 29.58 5.50
C ASP A 183 20.58 30.66 5.82
N MET A 184 19.65 30.94 4.93
CA MET A 184 18.63 31.96 5.13
C MET A 184 17.24 31.41 5.35
N LEU A 185 16.80 30.55 4.42
CA LEU A 185 15.40 30.19 4.31
C LEU A 185 15.24 28.79 3.76
N LYS A 186 14.43 27.99 4.40
CA LYS A 186 14.08 26.67 3.91
C LYS A 186 12.82 26.73 3.05
N ILE A 187 12.84 26.15 1.86
CA ILE A 187 11.68 25.94 1.02
C ILE A 187 11.44 24.44 0.85
N VAL A 188 10.18 24.01 0.95
CA VAL A 188 9.82 22.58 0.95
C VAL A 188 8.62 22.35 0.04
N ASP A 189 8.77 21.48 -0.94
CA ASP A 189 7.65 20.98 -1.75
C ASP A 189 7.07 19.74 -1.08
N ILE A 190 5.82 19.86 -0.62
CA ILE A 190 5.05 18.79 0.00
C ILE A 190 3.83 18.38 -0.83
N SER A 191 3.75 18.77 -2.09
CA SER A 191 2.64 18.41 -2.99
C SER A 191 2.54 16.90 -3.16
N THR A 192 3.69 16.24 -3.23
CA THR A 192 3.87 14.79 -3.23
C THR A 192 4.87 14.46 -2.14
N MET A 193 4.65 13.38 -1.41
CA MET A 193 5.58 12.91 -0.40
C MET A 193 6.36 11.71 -0.92
N LYS A 194 7.63 11.65 -0.59
CA LYS A 194 8.47 10.47 -0.76
C LYS A 194 8.47 9.69 0.55
N LEU A 195 8.29 8.39 0.50
CA LEU A 195 8.37 7.50 1.65
C LEU A 195 9.57 6.59 1.48
N ASP A 196 10.58 6.78 2.29
CA ASP A 196 11.76 5.92 2.32
C ASP A 196 11.59 4.86 3.41
N PHE A 197 11.67 3.58 3.05
CA PHE A 197 11.60 2.45 3.97
C PHE A 197 12.59 1.36 3.57
N GLN A 198 12.93 0.51 4.52
CA GLN A 198 13.90 -0.57 4.32
C GLN A 198 13.21 -1.93 4.37
N ILE A 199 13.61 -2.82 3.47
CA ILE A 199 13.15 -4.20 3.44
C ILE A 199 14.36 -5.15 3.48
N PRO A 200 14.26 -6.36 4.06
CA PRO A 200 15.30 -7.39 4.00
C PRO A 200 15.63 -7.79 2.56
N GLU A 201 16.91 -8.07 2.27
CA GLU A 201 17.40 -8.41 0.94
C GLU A 201 16.73 -9.64 0.31
N ILE A 202 16.24 -10.57 1.14
CA ILE A 202 15.56 -11.79 0.68
C ILE A 202 14.31 -11.50 -0.14
N TYR A 203 13.72 -10.32 0.04
CA TYR A 203 12.50 -9.91 -0.69
C TYR A 203 12.80 -9.15 -1.98
N LEU A 204 14.08 -8.87 -2.29
CA LEU A 204 14.46 -8.12 -3.51
C LEU A 204 13.85 -8.69 -4.80
N PRO A 205 13.81 -10.03 -5.03
CA PRO A 205 13.23 -10.57 -6.27
C PRO A 205 11.72 -10.32 -6.41
N GLN A 206 11.03 -10.01 -5.31
CA GLN A 206 9.59 -9.85 -5.23
C GLN A 206 9.15 -8.37 -5.29
N VAL A 207 10.09 -7.43 -5.13
CA VAL A 207 9.79 -5.99 -5.12
C VAL A 207 10.13 -5.37 -6.47
N LYS A 208 9.15 -4.63 -7.01
CA LYS A 208 9.28 -3.97 -8.32
C LYS A 208 8.76 -2.53 -8.24
N SER A 209 9.27 -1.68 -9.11
CA SER A 209 8.68 -0.36 -9.33
C SER A 209 7.24 -0.50 -9.85
N GLY A 210 6.35 0.40 -9.45
CA GLY A 210 4.93 0.36 -9.77
C GLY A 210 4.06 -0.45 -8.79
N GLN A 211 4.66 -1.16 -7.82
CA GLN A 211 3.88 -1.89 -6.81
C GLN A 211 3.16 -0.93 -5.86
N LYS A 212 1.90 -1.24 -5.59
CA LYS A 212 1.08 -0.52 -4.62
C LYS A 212 1.44 -0.93 -3.19
N LEU A 213 1.36 0.03 -2.29
CA LEU A 213 1.57 -0.20 -0.86
C LEU A 213 0.54 0.57 -0.05
N GLU A 214 0.18 0.01 1.08
CA GLU A 214 -0.65 0.66 2.09
C GLU A 214 0.24 1.32 3.15
N ILE A 215 -0.16 2.52 3.56
CA ILE A 215 0.60 3.34 4.50
C ILE A 215 -0.30 3.73 5.66
N LYS A 216 0.14 3.45 6.87
CA LYS A 216 -0.54 3.83 8.11
C LYS A 216 0.34 4.77 8.92
N LEU A 217 -0.19 5.93 9.27
CA LEU A 217 0.50 6.93 10.07
C LEU A 217 -0.05 6.94 11.50
N ALA A 218 0.81 6.90 12.50
CA ALA A 218 0.40 7.00 13.90
C ALA A 218 -0.32 8.32 14.21
N SER A 219 0.08 9.41 13.53
CA SER A 219 -0.54 10.73 13.68
C SER A 219 -1.92 10.86 13.03
N PHE A 220 -2.29 9.93 12.13
CA PHE A 220 -3.55 9.94 11.39
C PHE A 220 -4.09 8.50 11.27
N PRO A 221 -4.53 7.86 12.37
CA PRO A 221 -4.84 6.42 12.41
C PRO A 221 -6.03 6.02 11.53
N THR A 222 -6.94 6.95 11.26
CA THR A 222 -8.13 6.73 10.42
C THR A 222 -7.89 7.01 8.93
N LEU A 223 -6.73 7.59 8.57
CA LEU A 223 -6.43 7.94 7.20
C LEU A 223 -5.76 6.75 6.49
N ALA A 224 -6.50 6.11 5.59
CA ALA A 224 -5.94 5.11 4.69
C ALA A 224 -5.19 5.81 3.55
N LEU A 225 -3.88 5.64 3.50
CA LEU A 225 -3.03 6.19 2.45
C LEU A 225 -2.51 5.05 1.58
N THR A 226 -2.51 5.29 0.29
CA THR A 226 -1.90 4.40 -0.69
C THR A 226 -0.75 5.11 -1.37
N GLY A 227 0.31 4.37 -1.63
CA GLY A 227 1.47 4.84 -2.38
C GLY A 227 1.88 3.83 -3.44
N GLU A 228 2.88 4.21 -4.21
CA GLU A 228 3.46 3.39 -5.26
C GLU A 228 4.98 3.40 -5.16
N VAL A 229 5.61 2.24 -5.29
CA VAL A 229 7.08 2.10 -5.34
C VAL A 229 7.61 2.79 -6.60
N VAL A 230 8.45 3.80 -6.43
CA VAL A 230 9.05 4.55 -7.54
C VAL A 230 10.50 4.19 -7.78
N ALA A 231 11.22 3.75 -6.75
CA ALA A 231 12.63 3.39 -6.89
C ALA A 231 13.07 2.39 -5.82
N ILE A 232 14.01 1.54 -6.19
CA ILE A 232 14.70 0.59 -5.31
C ILE A 232 16.19 0.94 -5.39
N SER A 233 16.83 1.07 -4.23
CA SER A 233 18.27 1.35 -4.18
C SER A 233 19.06 0.26 -4.90
N PRO A 234 20.04 0.61 -5.74
CA PRO A 234 20.94 -0.36 -6.35
C PRO A 234 21.95 -0.93 -5.34
N GLN A 235 22.04 -0.33 -4.14
CA GLN A 235 22.95 -0.71 -3.07
C GLN A 235 22.21 -1.35 -1.90
N ILE A 236 22.74 -2.47 -1.42
CA ILE A 236 22.33 -3.14 -0.19
C ILE A 236 23.20 -2.61 0.96
N SER A 237 22.57 -2.30 2.09
CA SER A 237 23.33 -1.92 3.30
C SER A 237 24.05 -3.14 3.86
N GLU A 238 25.38 -3.08 3.92
CA GLU A 238 26.22 -4.17 4.45
C GLU A 238 25.95 -4.43 5.94
N GLN A 239 25.62 -3.38 6.71
CA GLN A 239 25.41 -3.48 8.15
C GLN A 239 24.08 -4.14 8.53
N GLY A 240 23.03 -3.93 7.72
CA GLY A 240 21.68 -4.42 8.03
C GLY A 240 21.12 -5.44 7.05
N ARG A 241 21.83 -5.72 5.94
CA ARG A 241 21.32 -6.53 4.81
C ARG A 241 19.92 -6.11 4.37
N ASN A 242 19.70 -4.80 4.36
CA ASN A 242 18.45 -4.19 3.97
C ASN A 242 18.63 -3.37 2.70
N ILE A 243 17.56 -3.28 1.94
CA ILE A 243 17.46 -2.49 0.72
C ILE A 243 16.55 -1.32 0.98
N LEU A 244 17.02 -0.12 0.62
CA LEU A 244 16.21 1.09 0.68
C LEU A 244 15.25 1.11 -0.51
N VAL A 245 13.97 1.21 -0.22
CA VAL A 245 12.89 1.36 -1.20
C VAL A 245 12.25 2.73 -1.00
N ARG A 246 11.98 3.40 -2.10
CA ARG A 246 11.27 4.68 -2.13
C ARG A 246 9.92 4.52 -2.78
N ALA A 247 8.90 4.94 -2.08
CA ALA A 247 7.55 5.08 -2.62
C ALA A 247 7.17 6.56 -2.74
N SER A 248 6.21 6.83 -3.59
CA SER A 248 5.57 8.14 -3.75
C SER A 248 4.12 8.06 -3.31
N LEU A 249 3.64 9.10 -2.65
CA LEU A 249 2.23 9.24 -2.28
C LEU A 249 1.78 10.69 -2.42
N PRO A 250 0.56 10.94 -2.92
CA PRO A 250 0.02 12.28 -3.05
C PRO A 250 -0.34 12.87 -1.68
N ASN A 251 -0.21 14.19 -1.55
CA ASN A 251 -0.57 14.94 -0.34
C ASN A 251 -1.59 16.02 -0.66
N HIS A 252 -2.77 15.64 -1.17
CA HIS A 252 -3.78 16.56 -1.70
C HIS A 252 -4.22 17.65 -0.71
N ASN A 253 -4.28 17.33 0.57
CA ASN A 253 -4.73 18.25 1.60
C ASN A 253 -3.56 18.97 2.32
N ASN A 254 -2.32 18.79 1.88
CA ASN A 254 -1.11 19.31 2.52
C ASN A 254 -1.03 19.00 4.03
N MET A 255 -1.66 17.87 4.47
CA MET A 255 -1.65 17.45 5.87
C MET A 255 -0.37 16.72 6.27
N LEU A 256 0.23 16.02 5.33
CA LEU A 256 1.45 15.27 5.56
C LEU A 256 2.64 16.20 5.65
N ARG A 257 3.54 15.90 6.59
CA ARG A 257 4.78 16.66 6.80
C ARG A 257 5.99 15.73 6.69
N PRO A 258 7.12 16.22 6.17
CA PRO A 258 8.37 15.49 6.23
C PRO A 258 8.77 15.18 7.68
N GLY A 259 9.32 14.00 7.90
CA GLY A 259 9.72 13.52 9.23
C GLY A 259 8.69 12.64 9.93
N LEU A 260 7.47 12.50 9.42
CA LEU A 260 6.49 11.56 9.97
C LEU A 260 6.92 10.11 9.71
N PHE A 261 6.76 9.27 10.74
CA PHE A 261 6.95 7.81 10.64
C PHE A 261 5.69 7.14 10.11
N ALA A 262 5.89 6.16 9.24
CA ALA A 262 4.84 5.41 8.60
C ALA A 262 5.07 3.91 8.73
N LYS A 263 4.03 3.15 9.07
CA LYS A 263 3.99 1.70 8.85
C LYS A 263 3.58 1.44 7.41
N VAL A 264 4.36 0.61 6.74
CA VAL A 264 4.21 0.26 5.32
C VAL A 264 3.81 -1.20 5.22
N GLN A 265 2.79 -1.50 4.44
CA GLN A 265 2.40 -2.85 4.04
C GLN A 265 2.51 -2.93 2.51
N LEU A 266 3.61 -3.52 2.05
CA LEU A 266 3.88 -3.71 0.62
C LEU A 266 3.34 -5.07 0.18
N LEU A 267 2.40 -5.08 -0.74
CA LEU A 267 1.87 -6.30 -1.34
C LEU A 267 2.93 -6.93 -2.25
N ILE A 268 3.34 -8.16 -1.93
CA ILE A 268 4.35 -8.89 -2.71
C ILE A 268 3.78 -10.04 -3.51
N LYS A 269 2.71 -10.67 -3.02
CA LYS A 269 2.09 -11.82 -3.66
C LYS A 269 0.62 -11.92 -3.30
N GLU A 270 -0.16 -12.33 -4.27
CA GLU A 270 -1.54 -12.77 -4.09
C GLU A 270 -1.61 -14.25 -4.50
N GLU A 271 -1.94 -15.12 -3.56
CA GLU A 271 -2.07 -16.57 -3.82
C GLU A 271 -3.50 -16.99 -3.58
N SER A 272 -4.06 -17.71 -4.55
CA SER A 272 -5.31 -18.39 -4.32
C SER A 272 -5.07 -19.62 -3.44
N SER A 273 -5.84 -19.74 -2.38
CA SER A 273 -5.73 -20.85 -1.43
C SER A 273 -7.11 -21.23 -0.93
N ILE A 274 -7.26 -22.51 -0.59
CA ILE A 274 -8.50 -23.01 0.00
C ILE A 274 -8.54 -22.56 1.45
N THR A 275 -9.66 -21.97 1.86
CA THR A 275 -9.88 -21.47 3.22
C THR A 275 -11.03 -22.19 3.90
N VAL A 276 -10.85 -22.44 5.20
CA VAL A 276 -11.87 -22.98 6.09
C VAL A 276 -11.86 -22.21 7.40
N PRO A 277 -12.95 -22.17 8.19
CA PRO A 277 -12.94 -21.63 9.53
C PRO A 277 -11.90 -22.31 10.42
N GLU A 278 -11.24 -21.57 11.30
CA GLU A 278 -10.17 -22.09 12.17
C GLU A 278 -10.69 -23.21 13.11
N GLU A 279 -11.93 -23.16 13.48
CA GLU A 279 -12.63 -24.18 14.32
C GLU A 279 -12.66 -25.58 13.67
N ALA A 280 -12.55 -25.66 12.33
CA ALA A 280 -12.52 -26.94 11.61
C ALA A 280 -11.20 -27.70 11.78
N ILE A 281 -10.14 -27.05 12.26
CA ILE A 281 -8.80 -27.62 12.34
C ILE A 281 -8.67 -28.52 13.57
N ILE A 282 -8.31 -29.77 13.36
CA ILE A 282 -8.10 -30.75 14.41
C ILE A 282 -6.60 -31.08 14.50
N PRO A 283 -5.94 -30.77 15.63
CA PRO A 283 -4.56 -31.21 15.84
C PRO A 283 -4.52 -32.69 16.26
N GLN A 284 -3.75 -33.53 15.58
CA GLN A 284 -3.59 -34.93 15.90
C GLN A 284 -2.15 -35.41 15.64
N GLY A 285 -1.46 -35.87 16.69
CA GLY A 285 -0.15 -36.49 16.56
C GLY A 285 0.95 -35.62 15.94
N GLY A 286 0.88 -34.27 16.14
CA GLY A 286 1.83 -33.33 15.54
C GLY A 286 1.51 -32.91 14.10
N GLN A 287 0.42 -33.39 13.55
CA GLN A 287 -0.14 -32.99 12.25
C GLN A 287 -1.49 -32.31 12.42
N PHE A 288 -1.96 -31.65 11.37
CA PHE A 288 -3.28 -31.05 11.33
C PHE A 288 -4.15 -31.81 10.33
N MET A 289 -5.43 -31.96 10.67
CA MET A 289 -6.43 -32.56 9.79
C MET A 289 -7.75 -31.80 9.90
N VAL A 290 -8.61 -32.04 8.93
CA VAL A 290 -10.03 -31.65 8.94
C VAL A 290 -10.89 -32.89 8.75
N TYR A 291 -12.11 -32.85 9.21
CA TYR A 291 -13.11 -33.86 8.85
C TYR A 291 -13.94 -33.35 7.69
N LEU A 292 -13.98 -34.16 6.63
CA LEU A 292 -14.82 -33.93 5.46
C LEU A 292 -16.12 -34.74 5.59
N TYR A 293 -17.20 -34.17 5.11
CA TYR A 293 -18.45 -34.90 4.90
C TYR A 293 -18.48 -35.43 3.46
N LYS A 294 -18.34 -36.76 3.31
CA LYS A 294 -18.37 -37.43 2.01
C LYS A 294 -19.22 -38.74 2.17
N ASP A 295 -20.10 -39.00 1.23
CA ASP A 295 -20.95 -40.18 1.21
C ASP A 295 -21.67 -40.41 2.55
N GLU A 296 -22.27 -39.36 3.09
CA GLU A 296 -22.98 -39.33 4.39
C GLU A 296 -22.13 -39.72 5.60
N LYS A 297 -20.81 -39.73 5.47
CA LYS A 297 -19.86 -40.16 6.49
C LYS A 297 -18.73 -39.16 6.70
N VAL A 298 -18.15 -39.26 7.88
CA VAL A 298 -16.94 -38.48 8.27
C VAL A 298 -15.70 -39.13 7.66
N THR A 299 -14.98 -38.35 6.85
CA THR A 299 -13.71 -38.77 6.28
C THR A 299 -12.58 -37.85 6.76
N PRO A 300 -11.57 -38.36 7.48
CA PRO A 300 -10.43 -37.52 7.89
C PRO A 300 -9.55 -37.20 6.68
N ALA A 301 -9.16 -35.91 6.56
CA ALA A 301 -8.26 -35.43 5.53
C ALA A 301 -7.06 -34.74 6.18
N PRO A 302 -5.83 -35.20 5.96
CA PRO A 302 -4.64 -34.53 6.42
C PRO A 302 -4.44 -33.22 5.65
N ILE A 303 -4.09 -32.15 6.36
CA ILE A 303 -3.92 -30.83 5.78
C ILE A 303 -2.58 -30.22 6.16
N LYS A 304 -2.13 -29.25 5.34
CA LYS A 304 -1.01 -28.40 5.67
C LYS A 304 -1.49 -26.96 5.74
N ILE A 305 -1.30 -26.32 6.90
CA ILE A 305 -1.65 -24.90 7.11
C ILE A 305 -0.63 -24.04 6.38
N ILE A 306 -1.12 -23.09 5.57
CA ILE A 306 -0.33 -22.06 4.90
C ILE A 306 -0.31 -20.81 5.76
N LYS A 307 -1.50 -20.31 6.15
CA LYS A 307 -1.65 -19.04 6.88
C LYS A 307 -2.94 -19.02 7.69
N ARG A 308 -2.91 -18.35 8.84
CA ARG A 308 -4.11 -18.06 9.66
C ARG A 308 -4.41 -16.56 9.59
N PHE A 309 -5.65 -16.19 9.39
CA PHE A 309 -6.08 -14.79 9.30
C PHE A 309 -7.58 -14.65 9.58
N GLN A 310 -7.94 -13.66 10.36
CA GLN A 310 -9.34 -13.26 10.62
C GLN A 310 -10.31 -14.43 10.95
N GLY A 311 -9.86 -15.43 11.75
CA GLY A 311 -10.67 -16.61 12.10
C GLY A 311 -10.80 -17.66 10.97
N GLN A 312 -10.07 -17.47 9.87
CA GLN A 312 -9.95 -18.41 8.76
C GLN A 312 -8.55 -18.99 8.66
N VAL A 313 -8.45 -20.17 8.08
CA VAL A 313 -7.16 -20.84 7.83
C VAL A 313 -7.07 -21.18 6.35
N ALA A 314 -6.00 -20.70 5.72
CA ALA A 314 -5.58 -21.12 4.40
C ALA A 314 -4.80 -22.40 4.50
N LEU A 315 -5.14 -23.37 3.69
CA LEU A 315 -4.57 -24.71 3.77
C LEU A 315 -4.48 -25.40 2.40
N THR A 316 -3.76 -26.50 2.38
CA THR A 316 -3.73 -27.46 1.26
C THR A 316 -4.06 -28.87 1.79
N GLY A 317 -4.52 -29.77 0.91
CA GLY A 317 -4.86 -31.16 1.23
C GLY A 317 -6.34 -31.47 1.05
N ILE A 318 -7.16 -30.50 0.71
CA ILE A 318 -8.58 -30.66 0.34
C ILE A 318 -8.87 -29.89 -0.97
N ASN A 319 -10.04 -30.12 -1.54
CA ASN A 319 -10.48 -29.45 -2.76
C ASN A 319 -11.45 -28.30 -2.46
N VAL A 320 -11.61 -27.42 -3.44
CA VAL A 320 -12.67 -26.40 -3.43
C VAL A 320 -14.03 -27.11 -3.40
N ASP A 321 -14.98 -26.54 -2.69
CA ASP A 321 -16.32 -27.10 -2.45
C ASP A 321 -16.37 -28.40 -1.62
N ASP A 322 -15.24 -28.96 -1.14
CA ASP A 322 -15.29 -30.01 -0.12
C ASP A 322 -16.07 -29.50 1.12
N ILE A 323 -16.96 -30.34 1.63
CA ILE A 323 -17.75 -29.97 2.82
C ILE A 323 -16.95 -30.33 4.07
N VAL A 324 -16.62 -29.32 4.85
CA VAL A 324 -15.79 -29.42 6.04
C VAL A 324 -16.61 -29.28 7.31
N ILE A 325 -16.38 -30.13 8.29
CA ILE A 325 -17.07 -30.12 9.58
C ILE A 325 -16.41 -29.09 10.49
N THR A 326 -17.19 -28.13 10.99
CA THR A 326 -16.74 -27.02 11.85
C THR A 326 -17.10 -27.21 13.31
N ALA A 327 -18.19 -27.91 13.62
CA ALA A 327 -18.57 -28.22 15.01
C ALA A 327 -19.06 -29.65 15.15
N GLY A 328 -18.88 -30.21 16.36
CA GLY A 328 -19.24 -31.61 16.66
C GLY A 328 -18.11 -32.60 16.59
N GLN A 329 -16.92 -32.22 16.11
CA GLN A 329 -15.78 -33.10 15.82
C GLN A 329 -15.37 -34.01 16.98
N LEU A 330 -15.49 -33.55 18.23
CA LEU A 330 -15.09 -34.31 19.44
C LEU A 330 -15.89 -35.60 19.67
N LYS A 331 -17.09 -35.67 19.07
CA LYS A 331 -17.99 -36.83 19.19
C LYS A 331 -17.94 -37.76 17.96
N LEU A 332 -17.23 -37.32 16.92
CA LEU A 332 -17.19 -38.04 15.65
C LEU A 332 -15.95 -38.94 15.55
N GLN A 333 -16.14 -40.08 14.94
CA GLN A 333 -15.06 -40.97 14.57
C GLN A 333 -15.03 -41.16 13.05
N PRO A 334 -13.89 -41.47 12.45
CA PRO A 334 -13.82 -41.75 11.03
C PRO A 334 -14.86 -42.84 10.65
N GLY A 335 -15.67 -42.58 9.61
CA GLY A 335 -16.74 -43.45 9.15
C GLY A 335 -18.08 -43.27 9.86
N SER A 336 -18.19 -42.42 10.88
CA SER A 336 -19.47 -42.14 11.55
C SER A 336 -20.45 -41.49 10.58
N PRO A 337 -21.74 -41.91 10.57
CA PRO A 337 -22.77 -41.20 9.83
C PRO A 337 -23.11 -39.89 10.55
N ILE A 338 -23.29 -38.79 9.80
CA ILE A 338 -23.69 -37.50 10.32
C ILE A 338 -24.87 -36.93 9.56
N THR A 339 -25.62 -36.07 10.23
CA THR A 339 -26.62 -35.19 9.62
C THR A 339 -26.02 -33.77 9.53
N PRO A 340 -25.68 -33.29 8.30
CA PRO A 340 -25.04 -31.99 8.14
C PRO A 340 -26.01 -30.85 8.40
N ILE A 341 -25.52 -29.83 9.14
CA ILE A 341 -26.17 -28.54 9.35
C ILE A 341 -25.30 -27.48 8.67
N PHE A 342 -25.76 -26.94 7.56
CA PHE A 342 -25.02 -25.92 6.82
C PHE A 342 -25.13 -24.57 7.52
N VAL A 343 -24.01 -24.03 7.98
CA VAL A 343 -23.93 -22.75 8.69
C VAL A 343 -23.70 -21.58 7.74
N ASP A 344 -23.22 -21.85 6.54
CA ASP A 344 -22.95 -20.86 5.49
C ASP A 344 -24.16 -20.52 4.59
N GLY A 345 -25.34 -21.02 4.92
CA GLY A 345 -26.58 -20.78 4.18
C GLY A 345 -26.68 -21.56 2.86
N SER A 346 -25.72 -22.45 2.56
CA SER A 346 -25.78 -23.32 1.40
C SER A 346 -26.53 -24.60 1.77
N ALA A 347 -27.61 -24.90 1.07
CA ALA A 347 -28.26 -26.23 1.14
C ALA A 347 -27.42 -27.26 0.37
N PRO A 348 -27.50 -28.58 0.73
CA PRO A 348 -26.88 -29.60 -0.09
C PRO A 348 -27.39 -29.47 -1.52
N LYS A 349 -26.48 -29.53 -2.49
CA LYS A 349 -26.87 -29.72 -3.90
C LYS A 349 -27.37 -31.13 -4.04
N ASP A 350 -28.64 -31.35 -3.65
CA ASP A 350 -29.30 -32.60 -3.94
C ASP A 350 -29.35 -32.78 -5.45
N ASN A 351 -29.07 -34.01 -5.89
CA ASN A 351 -29.19 -34.50 -7.26
C ASN A 351 -30.67 -34.46 -7.77
N VAL A 352 -31.25 -33.25 -7.82
CA VAL A 352 -32.60 -33.02 -8.39
C VAL A 352 -32.51 -32.74 -9.89
N SER A 353 -31.65 -33.44 -10.62
CA SER A 353 -31.54 -33.27 -12.08
C SER A 353 -32.04 -34.46 -12.89
N GLN A 354 -32.64 -35.50 -12.29
CA GLN A 354 -33.15 -36.63 -13.05
C GLN A 354 -34.64 -36.90 -12.95
N GLU A 355 -35.37 -36.27 -12.06
CA GLU A 355 -36.82 -36.55 -11.93
C GLU A 355 -37.74 -35.58 -12.72
N ASN A 356 -37.27 -34.38 -13.05
CA ASN A 356 -38.04 -33.44 -13.85
C ASN A 356 -37.98 -33.67 -15.38
N GLN A 357 -37.07 -34.51 -15.89
CA GLN A 357 -37.05 -34.84 -17.33
C GLN A 357 -37.97 -36.01 -17.69
N SER A 358 -38.45 -36.75 -16.71
CA SER A 358 -39.39 -37.87 -16.96
C SER A 358 -40.84 -37.42 -16.92
N ALA A 359 -41.16 -36.32 -16.25
CA ALA A 359 -42.53 -35.79 -16.17
C ALA A 359 -42.90 -34.90 -17.39
N GLU A 360 -41.89 -34.24 -17.99
CA GLU A 360 -42.14 -33.41 -19.16
C GLU A 360 -42.28 -34.20 -20.48
N LYS A 361 -41.76 -35.43 -20.52
CA LYS A 361 -41.92 -36.35 -21.68
C LYS A 361 -43.24 -37.11 -21.69
N GLN A 362 -43.99 -37.14 -20.60
CA GLN A 362 -45.33 -37.76 -20.54
C GLN A 362 -46.49 -36.77 -20.81
N ALA A 363 -46.24 -35.47 -20.76
CA ALA A 363 -47.24 -34.46 -21.02
C ALA A 363 -47.31 -34.01 -22.51
N GLU A 364 -46.44 -34.53 -23.33
CA GLU A 364 -46.42 -34.22 -24.79
C GLU A 364 -46.99 -35.36 -25.69
N GLN A 365 -47.62 -36.37 -25.06
CA GLN A 365 -48.22 -37.50 -25.76
C GLN A 365 -49.70 -37.79 -25.39
N GLU A 366 -50.46 -36.77 -24.89
CA GLU A 366 -51.91 -36.83 -24.83
C GLU A 366 -52.59 -35.72 -25.66
#